data_eddcc033a990c44625df46c0a1280584
#
_entry.id   eddcc033a990c44625df46c0a1280584
#
_cell.length_a   1.000
_cell.length_b   1.000
_cell.length_c   1.000
_cell.angle_alpha   90.00
_cell.angle_beta   90.00
_cell.angle_gamma   90.00
#
_symmetry.space_group_name_H-M   'P 1'
#
loop_
_entity.id
_entity.type
_entity.pdbx_description
1 polymer ?
#
loop_
_entity_poly.entity_id
_entity_poly.type
_entity_poly.pdbx_seq_one_letter_code
_entity_poly.pdbx_strand_id
1 'polypeptide(L)'
;MELRAKLPLEKIHVNELCQKAEINKSTFYTYYHDIYELSDELETQALQSFRDIPHPEYVLSDSVAFVQELSQAYYASERILNILFSGNRSHLLIPQIAEELRKLISLQFPDSANDPDFQIVLTYRIYGGCYAFQKCRKYGVEKVVKIIGELNRTM
;
A
#
# COMPACT_ATOMS: atom_id res chain seq x y z
N MET A 1 -0.15 3.47 -17.38
CA MET A 1 0.90 2.58 -16.80
C MET A 1 2.19 2.50 -17.63
N GLU A 2 2.14 2.38 -18.96
CA GLU A 2 3.34 2.26 -19.83
C GLU A 2 4.33 3.42 -19.69
N LEU A 3 3.84 4.66 -19.66
CA LEU A 3 4.68 5.84 -19.47
C LEU A 3 5.33 5.85 -18.11
N ARG A 4 4.54 5.55 -17.08
CA ARG A 4 5.02 5.52 -15.69
C ARG A 4 6.09 4.44 -15.43
N ALA A 5 6.03 3.33 -16.17
CA ALA A 5 7.05 2.28 -16.11
C ALA A 5 8.41 2.70 -16.69
N LYS A 6 8.43 3.77 -17.51
CA LYS A 6 9.64 4.25 -18.20
C LYS A 6 10.15 5.60 -17.69
N LEU A 7 9.23 6.42 -17.17
CA LEU A 7 9.51 7.80 -16.77
C LEU A 7 9.02 8.05 -15.33
N PRO A 8 9.75 8.85 -14.55
CA PRO A 8 9.24 9.37 -13.30
C PRO A 8 8.04 10.30 -13.56
N LEU A 9 7.11 10.39 -12.58
CA LEU A 9 5.82 11.07 -12.76
C LEU A 9 5.98 12.52 -13.23
N GLU A 10 6.94 13.25 -12.66
CA GLU A 10 7.24 14.65 -12.98
C GLU A 10 7.72 14.90 -14.42
N LYS A 11 8.08 13.85 -15.14
CA LYS A 11 8.47 13.92 -16.57
C LYS A 11 7.38 13.50 -17.52
N ILE A 12 6.23 13.07 -17.02
CA ILE A 12 5.10 12.67 -17.85
C ILE A 12 4.24 13.92 -18.14
N HIS A 13 4.08 14.24 -19.41
CA HIS A 13 3.24 15.35 -19.83
C HIS A 13 1.85 14.87 -20.25
N VAL A 14 0.81 15.64 -19.86
CA VAL A 14 -0.59 15.32 -20.22
C VAL A 14 -0.77 15.17 -21.74
N ASN A 15 -0.04 15.94 -22.53
CA ASN A 15 -0.07 15.83 -24.01
C ASN A 15 0.33 14.43 -24.49
N GLU A 16 1.46 13.91 -23.99
CA GLU A 16 1.96 12.61 -24.37
C GLU A 16 1.04 11.50 -23.88
N LEU A 17 0.49 11.65 -22.67
CA LEU A 17 -0.48 10.71 -22.13
C LEU A 17 -1.75 10.66 -23.00
N CYS A 18 -2.33 11.82 -23.34
CA CYS A 18 -3.52 11.91 -24.17
C CYS A 18 -3.28 11.34 -25.57
N GLN A 19 -2.13 11.62 -26.16
CA GLN A 19 -1.76 11.07 -27.47
C GLN A 19 -1.69 9.54 -27.45
N LYS A 20 -1.06 8.95 -26.39
CA LYS A 20 -1.00 7.50 -26.23
C LYS A 20 -2.34 6.84 -25.91
N ALA A 21 -3.21 7.54 -25.20
CA ALA A 21 -4.55 7.07 -24.85
C ALA A 21 -5.59 7.35 -25.96
N GLU A 22 -5.18 7.97 -27.06
CA GLU A 22 -6.05 8.37 -28.17
C GLU A 22 -7.25 9.24 -27.72
N ILE A 23 -7.03 10.10 -26.73
CA ILE A 23 -8.02 11.07 -26.25
C ILE A 23 -7.51 12.50 -26.44
N ASN A 24 -8.42 13.47 -26.43
CA ASN A 24 -8.04 14.88 -26.42
C ASN A 24 -7.82 15.39 -24.98
N LYS A 25 -7.13 16.53 -24.87
CA LYS A 25 -6.86 17.15 -23.56
C LYS A 25 -8.11 17.57 -22.80
N SER A 26 -9.15 18.02 -23.52
CA SER A 26 -10.40 18.42 -22.85
C SER A 26 -11.04 17.23 -22.15
N THR A 27 -10.98 16.04 -22.74
CA THR A 27 -11.44 14.80 -22.11
C THR A 27 -10.64 14.50 -20.85
N PHE A 28 -9.31 14.62 -20.88
CA PHE A 28 -8.47 14.44 -19.69
C PHE A 28 -8.88 15.40 -18.56
N TYR A 29 -8.98 16.70 -18.87
CA TYR A 29 -9.30 17.73 -17.88
C TYR A 29 -10.75 17.73 -17.39
N THR A 30 -11.62 16.91 -18.01
CA THR A 30 -12.97 16.63 -17.49
C THR A 30 -12.91 15.75 -16.24
N TYR A 31 -11.91 14.88 -16.14
CA TYR A 31 -11.79 13.90 -15.06
C TYR A 31 -10.68 14.20 -14.06
N TYR A 32 -9.58 14.83 -14.50
CA TYR A 32 -8.39 15.07 -13.68
C TYR A 32 -7.90 16.50 -13.83
N HIS A 33 -7.57 17.12 -12.73
CA HIS A 33 -6.98 18.45 -12.74
C HIS A 33 -5.55 18.44 -13.29
N ASP A 34 -4.78 17.41 -12.94
CA ASP A 34 -3.41 17.22 -13.40
C ASP A 34 -3.00 15.72 -13.41
N ILE A 35 -1.74 15.46 -13.73
CA ILE A 35 -1.19 14.11 -13.80
C ILE A 35 -1.02 13.50 -12.39
N TYR A 36 -0.90 14.31 -11.34
CA TYR A 36 -0.74 13.83 -9.97
C TYR A 36 -2.07 13.28 -9.44
N GLU A 37 -3.19 13.93 -9.73
CA GLU A 37 -4.53 13.44 -9.36
C GLU A 37 -4.82 12.09 -10.02
N LEU A 38 -4.49 11.91 -11.32
CA LEU A 38 -4.55 10.60 -11.96
C LEU A 38 -3.64 9.57 -11.27
N SER A 39 -2.42 9.96 -10.88
CA SER A 39 -1.51 9.05 -10.17
C SER A 39 -2.05 8.65 -8.81
N ASP A 40 -2.63 9.59 -8.06
CA ASP A 40 -3.22 9.33 -6.74
C ASP A 40 -4.40 8.34 -6.82
N GLU A 41 -5.23 8.46 -7.87
CA GLU A 41 -6.30 7.48 -8.12
C GLU A 41 -5.74 6.09 -8.43
N LEU A 42 -4.74 6.00 -9.32
CA LEU A 42 -4.10 4.73 -9.66
C LEU A 42 -3.39 4.08 -8.46
N GLU A 43 -2.75 4.89 -7.62
CA GLU A 43 -2.13 4.43 -6.37
C GLU A 43 -3.20 3.89 -5.41
N THR A 44 -4.31 4.60 -5.27
CA THR A 44 -5.47 4.16 -4.47
C THR A 44 -6.04 2.83 -4.96
N GLN A 45 -6.17 2.66 -6.28
CA GLN A 45 -6.62 1.40 -6.88
C GLN A 45 -5.61 0.26 -6.65
N ALA A 46 -4.30 0.55 -6.74
CA ALA A 46 -3.24 -0.44 -6.54
C ALA A 46 -3.18 -0.99 -5.10
N LEU A 47 -3.71 -0.22 -4.13
CA LEU A 47 -3.78 -0.62 -2.72
C LEU A 47 -5.04 -1.44 -2.37
N GLN A 48 -5.91 -1.73 -3.36
CA GLN A 48 -7.15 -2.48 -3.11
C GLN A 48 -6.89 -3.84 -2.44
N SER A 49 -5.82 -4.54 -2.79
CA SER A 49 -5.46 -5.83 -2.19
C SER A 49 -5.26 -5.77 -0.67
N PHE A 50 -4.88 -4.61 -0.13
CA PHE A 50 -4.74 -4.41 1.33
C PHE A 50 -6.08 -4.13 2.02
N ARG A 51 -7.09 -3.63 1.29
CA ARG A 51 -8.46 -3.47 1.80
C ARG A 51 -9.22 -4.80 1.81
N ASP A 52 -8.85 -5.69 0.89
CA ASP A 52 -9.51 -6.98 0.68
C ASP A 52 -8.84 -8.12 1.47
N ILE A 53 -8.10 -7.80 2.54
CA ILE A 53 -7.52 -8.80 3.44
C ILE A 53 -8.67 -9.62 4.06
N PRO A 54 -8.64 -10.98 3.93
CA PRO A 54 -9.78 -11.81 4.30
C PRO A 54 -10.09 -11.82 5.80
N HIS A 55 -9.05 -11.75 6.64
CA HIS A 55 -9.17 -11.94 8.09
C HIS A 55 -8.48 -10.80 8.86
N PRO A 56 -9.03 -9.57 8.82
CA PRO A 56 -8.43 -8.44 9.54
C PRO A 56 -8.34 -8.66 11.06
N GLU A 57 -9.21 -9.52 11.63
CA GLU A 57 -9.18 -9.92 13.04
C GLU A 57 -7.90 -10.66 13.44
N TYR A 58 -7.17 -11.23 12.49
CA TYR A 58 -5.88 -11.89 12.77
C TYR A 58 -4.81 -10.92 13.27
N VAL A 59 -4.98 -9.62 13.09
CA VAL A 59 -4.08 -8.61 13.67
C VAL A 59 -3.96 -8.75 15.20
N LEU A 60 -5.01 -9.24 15.86
CA LEU A 60 -5.03 -9.48 17.31
C LEU A 60 -4.93 -10.96 17.68
N SER A 61 -5.52 -11.87 16.89
CA SER A 61 -5.66 -13.29 17.25
C SER A 61 -4.54 -14.17 16.69
N ASP A 62 -4.06 -13.90 15.47
CA ASP A 62 -2.97 -14.64 14.82
C ASP A 62 -2.08 -13.71 13.99
N SER A 63 -1.12 -13.09 14.65
CA SER A 63 -0.21 -12.14 14.01
C SER A 63 0.62 -12.75 12.87
N VAL A 64 0.93 -14.05 12.92
CA VAL A 64 1.69 -14.72 11.83
C VAL A 64 0.82 -14.84 10.59
N ALA A 65 -0.43 -15.33 10.75
CA ALA A 65 -1.38 -15.41 9.64
C ALA A 65 -1.68 -14.03 9.06
N PHE A 66 -1.85 -13.00 9.89
CA PHE A 66 -2.06 -11.63 9.43
C PHE A 66 -0.90 -11.10 8.57
N VAL A 67 0.37 -11.28 9.03
CA VAL A 67 1.55 -10.88 8.24
C VAL A 67 1.66 -11.69 6.95
N GLN A 68 1.22 -12.94 6.95
CA GLN A 68 1.17 -13.76 5.74
C GLN A 68 0.15 -13.21 4.72
N GLU A 69 -1.05 -12.84 5.15
CA GLU A 69 -2.05 -12.20 4.29
C GLU A 69 -1.57 -10.85 3.74
N LEU A 70 -0.92 -10.04 4.58
CA LEU A 70 -0.27 -8.78 4.13
C LEU A 70 0.78 -9.02 3.04
N SER A 71 1.60 -10.06 3.21
CA SER A 71 2.61 -10.39 2.21
C SER A 71 1.99 -10.85 0.88
N GLN A 72 0.90 -11.60 0.94
CA GLN A 72 0.13 -12.02 -0.25
C GLN A 72 -0.50 -10.82 -0.95
N ALA A 73 -1.13 -9.91 -0.19
CA ALA A 73 -1.68 -8.65 -0.72
C ALA A 73 -0.61 -7.81 -1.43
N TYR A 74 0.59 -7.70 -0.84
CA TYR A 74 1.72 -7.03 -1.48
C TYR A 74 2.09 -7.68 -2.82
N TYR A 75 2.30 -9.00 -2.85
CA TYR A 75 2.70 -9.71 -4.08
C TYR A 75 1.64 -9.71 -5.15
N ALA A 76 0.35 -9.71 -4.79
CA ALA A 76 -0.74 -9.59 -5.75
C ALA A 76 -0.67 -8.31 -6.58
N SER A 77 -0.12 -7.23 -6.01
CA SER A 77 -0.01 -5.92 -6.64
C SER A 77 1.43 -5.44 -6.86
N GLU A 78 2.46 -6.26 -6.56
CA GLU A 78 3.86 -5.86 -6.51
C GLU A 78 4.32 -5.08 -7.75
N ARG A 79 4.00 -5.57 -8.94
CA ARG A 79 4.41 -4.93 -10.20
C ARG A 79 3.86 -3.52 -10.32
N ILE A 80 2.59 -3.33 -10.00
CA ILE A 80 1.90 -2.04 -10.09
C ILE A 80 2.44 -1.10 -9.01
N LEU A 81 2.59 -1.59 -7.77
CA LEU A 81 3.14 -0.83 -6.65
C LEU A 81 4.55 -0.32 -6.97
N ASN A 82 5.43 -1.19 -7.51
CA ASN A 82 6.79 -0.80 -7.87
C ASN A 82 6.85 0.26 -8.99
N ILE A 83 5.88 0.28 -9.88
CA ILE A 83 5.78 1.31 -10.94
C ILE A 83 5.28 2.63 -10.35
N LEU A 84 4.16 2.61 -9.63
CA LEU A 84 3.51 3.82 -9.12
C LEU A 84 4.32 4.49 -8.01
N PHE A 85 4.83 3.70 -7.07
CA PHE A 85 5.62 4.17 -5.94
C PHE A 85 7.13 4.14 -6.24
N SER A 86 7.54 4.64 -7.41
CA SER A 86 8.95 4.78 -7.80
C SER A 86 9.42 6.23 -7.77
N GLY A 87 10.73 6.46 -7.76
CA GLY A 87 11.30 7.81 -7.74
C GLY A 87 10.84 8.62 -6.53
N ASN A 88 10.38 9.85 -6.77
CA ASN A 88 9.94 10.77 -5.72
C ASN A 88 8.72 10.31 -4.93
N ARG A 89 7.98 9.29 -5.40
CA ARG A 89 6.81 8.76 -4.69
C ARG A 89 7.10 7.50 -3.86
N SER A 90 8.34 7.01 -3.88
CA SER A 90 8.70 5.77 -3.17
C SER A 90 8.48 5.84 -1.65
N HIS A 91 8.59 7.02 -1.06
CA HIS A 91 8.37 7.24 0.37
C HIS A 91 6.89 7.18 0.79
N LEU A 92 5.95 7.24 -0.17
CA LEU A 92 4.50 7.23 0.10
C LEU A 92 3.93 5.82 0.26
N LEU A 93 4.59 4.78 -0.24
CA LEU A 93 4.04 3.41 -0.27
C LEU A 93 3.66 2.91 1.13
N ILE A 94 4.59 2.92 2.07
CA ILE A 94 4.33 2.39 3.42
C ILE A 94 3.31 3.24 4.18
N PRO A 95 3.36 4.59 4.19
CA PRO A 95 2.30 5.41 4.76
C PRO A 95 0.92 5.13 4.18
N GLN A 96 0.78 4.94 2.88
CA GLN A 96 -0.51 4.65 2.26
C GLN A 96 -1.02 3.25 2.61
N ILE A 97 -0.14 2.22 2.60
CA ILE A 97 -0.51 0.88 3.11
C ILE A 97 -0.97 0.97 4.57
N ALA A 98 -0.22 1.69 5.41
CA ALA A 98 -0.56 1.86 6.82
C ALA A 98 -1.92 2.51 7.02
N GLU A 99 -2.27 3.50 6.21
CA GLU A 99 -3.57 4.17 6.26
C GLU A 99 -4.72 3.23 5.85
N GLU A 100 -4.55 2.43 4.79
CA GLU A 100 -5.56 1.46 4.39
C GLU A 100 -5.77 0.37 5.46
N LEU A 101 -4.69 -0.14 6.04
CA LEU A 101 -4.77 -1.12 7.12
C LEU A 101 -5.42 -0.52 8.38
N ARG A 102 -5.10 0.73 8.73
CA ARG A 102 -5.72 1.41 9.88
C ARG A 102 -7.23 1.54 9.68
N LYS A 103 -7.68 1.95 8.50
CA LYS A 103 -9.11 2.03 8.17
C LYS A 103 -9.80 0.68 8.31
N LEU A 104 -9.21 -0.37 7.72
CA LEU A 104 -9.74 -1.73 7.78
C LEU A 104 -9.87 -2.22 9.22
N ILE A 105 -8.80 -2.06 10.02
CA ILE A 105 -8.77 -2.52 11.42
C ILE A 105 -9.71 -1.69 12.30
N SER A 106 -9.81 -0.37 12.08
CA SER A 106 -10.75 0.48 12.82
C SER A 106 -12.23 0.13 12.55
N LEU A 107 -12.54 -0.33 11.33
CA LEU A 107 -13.89 -0.84 11.02
C LEU A 107 -14.15 -2.17 11.73
N GLN A 108 -13.15 -3.03 11.86
CA GLN A 108 -13.26 -4.32 12.53
C GLN A 108 -13.32 -4.18 14.07
N PHE A 109 -12.62 -3.21 14.64
CA PHE A 109 -12.52 -2.98 16.08
C PHE A 109 -12.89 -1.54 16.46
N PRO A 110 -14.15 -1.13 16.29
CA PRO A 110 -14.59 0.25 16.48
C PRO A 110 -14.40 0.75 17.93
N ASP A 111 -14.55 -0.13 18.91
CA ASP A 111 -14.38 0.21 20.33
C ASP A 111 -12.91 0.52 20.67
N SER A 112 -11.97 -0.13 20.00
CA SER A 112 -10.53 0.07 20.18
C SER A 112 -9.97 1.19 19.29
N ALA A 113 -10.73 1.65 18.30
CA ALA A 113 -10.26 2.62 17.31
C ALA A 113 -9.84 3.97 17.93
N ASN A 114 -10.42 4.34 19.08
CA ASN A 114 -10.12 5.57 19.80
C ASN A 114 -9.22 5.35 21.04
N ASP A 115 -8.81 4.11 21.32
CA ASP A 115 -7.90 3.80 22.42
C ASP A 115 -6.46 4.19 22.04
N PRO A 116 -5.81 5.13 22.76
CA PRO A 116 -4.45 5.55 22.45
C PRO A 116 -3.43 4.41 22.50
N ASP A 117 -3.53 3.51 23.46
CA ASP A 117 -2.58 2.39 23.62
C ASP A 117 -2.71 1.42 22.43
N PHE A 118 -3.94 1.12 22.03
CA PHE A 118 -4.20 0.32 20.84
C PHE A 118 -3.62 0.98 19.58
N GLN A 119 -3.82 2.28 19.40
CA GLN A 119 -3.31 3.03 18.24
C GLN A 119 -1.79 3.09 18.20
N ILE A 120 -1.11 3.21 19.35
CA ILE A 120 0.36 3.18 19.44
C ILE A 120 0.88 1.81 19.00
N VAL A 121 0.35 0.72 19.59
CA VAL A 121 0.76 -0.66 19.27
C VAL A 121 0.48 -0.97 17.80
N LEU A 122 -0.71 -0.63 17.30
CA LEU A 122 -1.10 -0.85 15.89
C LEU A 122 -0.16 -0.11 14.93
N THR A 123 0.12 1.15 15.21
CA THR A 123 1.04 1.96 14.40
C THR A 123 2.44 1.33 14.37
N TYR A 124 2.97 0.94 15.51
CA TYR A 124 4.27 0.28 15.60
C TYR A 124 4.31 -1.02 14.79
N ARG A 125 3.31 -1.89 14.95
CA ARG A 125 3.21 -3.17 14.23
C ARG A 125 3.14 -2.97 12.71
N ILE A 126 2.30 -2.06 12.24
CA ILE A 126 2.14 -1.80 10.80
C ILE A 126 3.43 -1.24 10.22
N TYR A 127 3.94 -0.13 10.74
CA TYR A 127 5.14 0.50 10.17
C TYR A 127 6.38 -0.39 10.35
N GLY A 128 6.59 -0.95 11.53
CA GLY A 128 7.70 -1.87 11.80
C GLY A 128 7.65 -3.10 10.90
N GLY A 129 6.49 -3.73 10.78
CA GLY A 129 6.27 -4.90 9.92
C GLY A 129 6.49 -4.59 8.45
N CYS A 130 5.90 -3.52 7.91
CA CYS A 130 6.07 -3.11 6.51
C CYS A 130 7.53 -2.78 6.17
N TYR A 131 8.22 -2.01 7.01
CA TYR A 131 9.63 -1.69 6.78
C TYR A 131 10.53 -2.92 6.89
N ALA A 132 10.32 -3.77 7.91
CA ALA A 132 11.06 -5.02 8.07
C ALA A 132 10.86 -5.94 6.86
N PHE A 133 9.61 -6.12 6.41
CA PHE A 133 9.30 -6.90 5.22
C PHE A 133 10.01 -6.34 3.98
N GLN A 134 9.85 -5.05 3.69
CA GLN A 134 10.45 -4.41 2.53
C GLN A 134 11.98 -4.56 2.50
N LYS A 135 12.66 -4.43 3.64
CA LYS A 135 14.13 -4.50 3.72
C LYS A 135 14.67 -5.92 3.78
N CYS A 136 13.92 -6.85 4.39
CA CYS A 136 14.41 -8.16 4.76
C CYS A 136 13.89 -9.31 3.89
N ARG A 137 12.86 -9.10 3.02
CA ARG A 137 12.30 -10.17 2.16
C ARG A 137 13.34 -10.90 1.30
N LYS A 138 14.47 -10.27 1.01
CA LYS A 138 15.62 -10.88 0.33
C LYS A 138 16.25 -12.06 1.09
N TYR A 139 16.00 -12.19 2.38
CA TYR A 139 16.47 -13.29 3.23
C TYR A 139 15.52 -14.49 3.27
N GLY A 140 14.46 -14.47 2.47
CA GLY A 140 13.41 -15.48 2.40
C GLY A 140 12.10 -15.00 3.01
N VAL A 141 11.04 -14.97 2.18
CA VAL A 141 9.74 -14.40 2.55
C VAL A 141 9.12 -15.11 3.74
N GLU A 142 9.07 -16.45 3.69
CA GLU A 142 8.48 -17.26 4.78
C GLU A 142 9.15 -17.00 6.13
N LYS A 143 10.50 -16.94 6.12
CA LYS A 143 11.28 -16.64 7.32
C LYS A 143 10.96 -15.26 7.88
N VAL A 144 10.88 -14.26 7.01
CA VAL A 144 10.62 -12.87 7.40
C VAL A 144 9.19 -12.73 7.94
N VAL A 145 8.20 -13.30 7.26
CA VAL A 145 6.80 -13.33 7.70
C VAL A 145 6.66 -13.96 9.09
N LYS A 146 7.28 -15.13 9.30
CA LYS A 146 7.27 -15.82 10.59
C LYS A 146 7.86 -14.96 11.70
N ILE A 147 9.05 -14.39 11.49
CA ILE A 147 9.73 -13.56 12.50
C ILE A 147 8.91 -12.31 12.85
N ILE A 148 8.41 -11.58 11.84
CA ILE A 148 7.58 -10.39 12.07
C ILE A 148 6.31 -10.77 12.85
N GLY A 149 5.63 -11.86 12.45
CA GLY A 149 4.43 -12.33 13.14
C GLY A 149 4.70 -12.71 14.60
N GLU A 150 5.80 -13.43 14.87
CA GLU A 150 6.21 -13.79 16.23
C GLU A 150 6.53 -12.55 17.10
N LEU A 151 7.23 -11.56 16.54
CA LEU A 151 7.49 -10.30 17.24
C LEU A 151 6.19 -9.55 17.56
N ASN A 152 5.25 -9.51 16.62
CA ASN A 152 3.96 -8.86 16.85
C ASN A 152 3.09 -9.56 17.90
N ARG A 153 3.28 -10.87 18.13
CA ARG A 153 2.54 -11.64 19.14
C ARG A 153 3.00 -11.35 20.56
N THR A 154 4.28 -11.02 20.72
CA THR A 154 4.89 -10.81 22.04
C THR A 154 4.71 -9.40 22.61
N MET A 155 4.13 -8.51 21.85
CA MET A 155 3.76 -7.15 22.23
C MET A 155 2.25 -7.01 22.41
#